data_c3dd604dca2b99e300791f469fc53c45
#
_entry.id   c3dd604dca2b99e300791f469fc53c45
#
_cell.length_a   1.000
_cell.length_b   1.000
_cell.length_c   1.000
_cell.angle_alpha   90.00
_cell.angle_beta   90.00
_cell.angle_gamma   90.00
#
_symmetry.space_group_name_H-M   'P 1'
#
loop_
_entity.id
_entity.type
_entity.pdbx_description
1 polymer ?
#
loop_
_entity_poly.entity_id
_entity_poly.type
_entity_poly.pdbx_seq_one_letter_code
_entity_poly.pdbx_strand_id
1 'polypeptide(L)' 'MSRIKALEERRDEITAEMASIAATAGGFNRSFSSGELSRRKALATDLKAVSKKIKETRAAEDLEERIAQATPAGMFDF' A
#
# COMPACT_ATOMS: atom_id res chain seq x y z
N MET A 1 -0.24 16.77 -2.74
CA MET A 1 0.22 15.39 -2.61
C MET A 1 -0.84 14.42 -3.06
N SER A 2 -0.46 13.42 -3.80
CA SER A 2 -1.35 12.36 -4.24
C SER A 2 -1.66 11.41 -3.08
N ARG A 3 -2.92 10.95 -2.98
CA ARG A 3 -3.33 9.94 -2.00
C ARG A 3 -2.54 8.65 -2.18
N ILE A 4 -2.29 8.28 -3.43
CA ILE A 4 -1.53 7.08 -3.76
C ILE A 4 -0.09 7.19 -3.26
N LYS A 5 0.54 8.34 -3.42
CA LYS A 5 1.91 8.55 -2.97
C LYS A 5 2.05 8.31 -1.47
N ALA A 6 1.14 8.85 -0.67
CA ALA A 6 1.16 8.64 0.78
C ALA A 6 0.98 7.16 1.13
N LEU A 7 0.09 6.46 0.43
CA LEU A 7 -0.14 5.04 0.64
C LEU A 7 1.07 4.20 0.21
N GLU A 8 1.71 4.56 -0.89
CA GLU A 8 2.93 3.87 -1.35
C GLU A 8 4.08 4.05 -0.37
N GLU A 9 4.24 5.24 0.18
CA GLU A 9 5.25 5.52 1.20
C GLU A 9 4.99 4.66 2.44
N ARG A 10 3.74 4.54 2.87
CA ARG A 10 3.38 3.68 4.00
C ARG A 10 3.67 2.21 3.70
N ARG A 11 3.33 1.74 2.51
CA ARG A 11 3.65 0.38 2.07
C ARG A 11 5.15 0.13 2.12
N ASP A 12 5.95 1.07 1.63
CA ASP A 12 7.40 0.95 1.60
C ASP A 12 8.00 0.92 3.01
N GLU A 13 7.46 1.71 3.94
CA GLU A 13 7.85 1.68 5.34
C GLU A 13 7.58 0.31 5.97
N ILE A 14 6.40 -0.24 5.74
CA ILE A 14 6.03 -1.56 6.25
C ILE A 14 6.94 -2.63 5.68
N THR A 15 7.18 -2.60 4.37
CA THR A 15 8.04 -3.55 3.69
C THR A 15 9.48 -3.48 4.22
N ALA A 16 9.98 -2.28 4.42
CA ALA A 16 11.32 -2.08 4.96
C ALA A 16 11.44 -2.61 6.38
N GLU A 17 10.44 -2.40 7.21
CA GLU A 17 10.42 -2.91 8.58
C GLU A 17 10.40 -4.44 8.62
N MET A 18 9.57 -5.06 7.76
CA MET A 18 9.54 -6.52 7.63
C MET A 18 10.89 -7.08 7.18
N ALA A 19 11.53 -6.44 6.22
CA ALA A 19 12.85 -6.84 5.73
C ALA A 19 13.91 -6.69 6.83
N SER A 20 13.84 -5.64 7.63
CA SER A 20 14.74 -5.43 8.75
C SER A 20 14.61 -6.53 9.80
N ILE A 21 13.40 -6.94 10.14
CA ILE A 21 13.16 -8.04 11.08
C ILE A 21 13.74 -9.35 10.53
N ALA A 22 13.49 -9.64 9.25
CA ALA A 22 14.01 -10.83 8.61
C ALA A 22 15.55 -10.84 8.58
N ALA A 23 16.16 -9.71 8.26
CA ALA A 23 17.61 -9.57 8.24
C ALA A 23 18.22 -9.77 9.62
N THR A 24 17.60 -9.24 10.67
CA THR A 24 18.07 -9.42 12.04
C THR A 24 18.05 -10.89 12.44
N ALA A 25 16.95 -11.59 12.19
CA ALA A 25 16.86 -13.01 12.50
C ALA A 25 17.84 -13.84 11.67
N GLY A 26 17.93 -13.56 10.37
CA GLY A 26 18.86 -14.24 9.47
C GLY A 26 20.31 -13.99 9.83
N GLY A 27 20.66 -12.76 10.23
CA GLY A 27 22.02 -12.38 10.62
C GLY A 27 22.50 -13.14 11.85
N PHE A 28 21.57 -13.52 12.73
CA PHE A 28 21.90 -14.32 13.92
C PHE A 28 21.65 -15.82 13.73
N ASN A 29 21.29 -16.21 12.52
CA ASN A 29 21.02 -17.61 12.19
C ASN A 29 20.07 -18.28 13.19
N ARG A 30 18.98 -17.59 13.52
CA ARG A 30 17.99 -18.02 14.49
C ARG A 30 16.58 -17.88 13.94
N SER A 31 15.66 -18.61 14.56
CA SER A 31 14.24 -18.45 14.29
C SER A 31 13.74 -17.10 14.83
N PHE A 32 12.64 -16.62 14.29
CA PHE A 32 12.00 -15.44 14.83
C PHE A 32 11.54 -15.66 16.27
N SER A 33 11.76 -14.67 17.13
CA SER A 33 11.20 -14.68 18.46
C SER A 33 9.68 -14.50 18.38
N SER A 34 8.96 -14.78 19.47
CA SER A 34 7.50 -14.58 19.48
C SER A 34 7.13 -13.11 19.27
N GLY A 35 7.92 -12.18 19.79
CA GLY A 35 7.73 -10.74 19.56
C GLY A 35 7.91 -10.38 18.08
N GLU A 36 8.93 -10.93 17.43
CA GLU A 36 9.17 -10.72 16.02
C GLU A 36 8.06 -11.31 15.15
N LEU A 37 7.59 -12.51 15.48
CA LEU A 37 6.48 -13.12 14.77
C LEU A 37 5.19 -12.31 14.89
N SER A 38 4.90 -11.82 16.10
CA SER A 38 3.74 -10.95 16.33
C SER A 38 3.85 -9.66 15.53
N ARG A 39 5.04 -9.04 15.51
CA ARG A 39 5.27 -7.83 14.75
C ARG A 39 5.13 -8.06 13.26
N ARG A 40 5.70 -9.14 12.74
CA ARG A 40 5.57 -9.49 11.32
C ARG A 40 4.12 -9.75 10.93
N LYS A 41 3.36 -10.39 11.79
CA LYS A 41 1.94 -10.66 11.56
C LYS A 41 1.15 -9.35 11.48
N ALA A 42 1.40 -8.43 12.41
CA ALA A 42 0.77 -7.12 12.41
C ALA A 42 1.13 -6.34 11.15
N LEU A 43 2.41 -6.33 10.78
CA LEU A 43 2.88 -5.65 9.57
C LEU A 43 2.29 -6.25 8.30
N ALA A 44 2.17 -7.57 8.24
CA ALA A 44 1.56 -8.25 7.10
C ALA A 44 0.08 -7.87 6.96
N THR A 45 -0.64 -7.75 8.07
CA THR A 45 -2.03 -7.30 8.07
C THR A 45 -2.11 -5.85 7.57
N ASP A 46 -1.26 -4.98 8.08
CA ASP A 46 -1.19 -3.58 7.65
C ASP A 46 -0.83 -3.46 6.17
N LEU A 47 0.13 -4.25 5.71
CA LEU A 47 0.55 -4.26 4.31
C LEU A 47 -0.62 -4.67 3.40
N LYS A 48 -1.36 -5.69 3.79
CA LYS A 48 -2.53 -6.14 3.04
C LYS A 48 -3.59 -5.03 2.96
N ALA A 49 -3.86 -4.36 4.07
CA ALA A 49 -4.82 -3.27 4.10
C ALA A 49 -4.38 -2.09 3.24
N VAL A 50 -3.11 -1.69 3.34
CA VAL A 50 -2.56 -0.59 2.55
C VAL A 50 -2.55 -0.94 1.05
N SER A 51 -2.16 -2.16 0.70
CA SER A 51 -2.13 -2.61 -0.70
C SER A 51 -3.53 -2.61 -1.31
N LYS A 52 -4.53 -3.04 -0.55
CA LYS A 52 -5.93 -2.99 -0.97
C LYS A 52 -6.37 -1.54 -1.20
N LYS A 53 -6.00 -0.65 -0.28
CA LYS A 53 -6.36 0.77 -0.39
C LYS A 53 -5.70 1.43 -1.59
N ILE A 54 -4.45 1.09 -1.89
CA ILE A 54 -3.75 1.56 -3.09
C ILE A 54 -4.52 1.14 -4.33
N LYS A 55 -4.89 -0.13 -4.42
CA LYS A 55 -5.63 -0.65 -5.55
C LYS A 55 -6.97 0.05 -5.74
N GLU A 56 -7.72 0.24 -4.65
CA GLU A 56 -9.00 0.93 -4.67
C GLU A 56 -8.84 2.40 -5.07
N THR A 57 -7.82 3.07 -4.55
CA THR A 57 -7.57 4.48 -4.85
C THR A 57 -7.15 4.66 -6.30
N ARG A 58 -6.31 3.77 -6.83
CA ARG A 58 -5.92 3.81 -8.25
C ARG A 58 -7.13 3.60 -9.16
N ALA A 59 -8.00 2.66 -8.81
CA ALA A 59 -9.21 2.41 -9.57
C ALA A 59 -10.13 3.63 -9.55
N ALA A 60 -10.28 4.28 -8.40
CA ALA A 60 -11.10 5.47 -8.27
C ALA A 60 -10.52 6.64 -9.07
N GLU A 61 -9.21 6.87 -8.98
CA GLU A 61 -8.57 7.95 -9.74
C GLU A 61 -8.62 7.69 -11.25
N ASP A 62 -8.43 6.45 -11.67
CA ASP A 62 -8.55 6.07 -13.07
C ASP A 62 -9.97 6.29 -13.60
N LEU A 63 -10.97 5.97 -12.80
CA LEU A 63 -12.35 6.21 -13.15
C LEU A 63 -12.66 7.71 -13.24
N GLU A 64 -12.17 8.49 -12.28
CA GLU A 64 -12.33 9.94 -12.28
C GLU A 64 -11.70 10.55 -13.55
N GLU A 65 -10.52 10.08 -13.94
CA GLU A 65 -9.84 10.52 -15.14
C GLU A 65 -10.63 10.16 -16.39
N ARG A 66 -11.16 8.94 -16.45
CA ARG A 66 -11.99 8.49 -17.57
C ARG A 66 -13.26 9.32 -17.71
N ILE A 67 -13.89 9.65 -16.59
CA ILE A 67 -15.08 10.50 -16.59
C ILE A 67 -14.72 11.88 -17.11
N ALA A 68 -13.60 12.45 -16.65
CA ALA A 68 -13.15 13.76 -17.12
C ALA A 68 -12.87 13.79 -18.61
N GLN A 69 -12.27 12.71 -19.14
CA GLN A 69 -11.97 12.59 -20.57
C GLN A 69 -13.21 12.29 -21.42
N ALA A 70 -14.10 11.46 -20.87
CA ALA A 70 -15.30 11.02 -21.58
C ALA A 70 -16.45 12.02 -21.54
N THR A 71 -16.30 13.12 -20.78
CA THR A 71 -17.33 14.12 -20.61
C THR A 71 -16.95 15.41 -21.34
N PRO A 72 -17.03 15.43 -22.68
CA PRO A 72 -16.77 16.65 -23.43
C PRO A 72 -17.83 17.70 -23.11
N ALA A 73 -17.48 18.96 -23.30
CA ALA A 73 -18.36 20.08 -23.01
C ALA A 73 -19.75 19.94 -23.65
N GLY A 74 -19.81 19.37 -24.85
CA GLY A 74 -21.06 19.15 -25.57
C GLY A 74 -21.98 18.10 -24.93
N MET A 75 -21.46 17.29 -24.03
CA MET A 75 -22.26 16.25 -23.38
C MET A 75 -23.28 16.82 -22.39
N PHE A 76 -23.02 17.98 -21.87
CA PHE A 76 -23.92 18.70 -20.97
C PHE A 76 -24.69 19.80 -21.66
N ASP A 77 -24.56 19.88 -22.94
CA ASP A 77 -25.13 20.95 -23.75
C ASP A 77 -26.48 20.50 -24.31
N PHE A 78 -27.41 20.39 -23.44
CA PHE A 78 -28.78 19.96 -23.82
C PHE A 78 -29.67 21.11 -24.22
#